data_8be5077c3336f119fe989b4ec7d634e2
#
_entry.id   8be5077c3336f119fe989b4ec7d634e2
#
_cell.length_a   1.000
_cell.length_b   1.000
_cell.length_c   1.000
_cell.angle_alpha   90.00
_cell.angle_beta   90.00
_cell.angle_gamma   90.00
#
_symmetry.space_group_name_H-M   'P 1'
#
loop_
_entity.id
_entity.type
_entity.pdbx_description
1 polymer ?
#
loop_
_entity_poly.entity_id
_entity_poly.type
_entity_poly.pdbx_seq_one_letter_code
_entity_poly.pdbx_strand_id
1 'polypeptide(L)'
;MRSARTSERGAVTVEAAIALAAVVVVVVLCVEALLAASMQIRCIDAAREAARLTARGAEAEALPAAQRVAPPGADIEVRAEGDRIVAVVRARAPLLPMLRLRAEAVAVREPGEPR
;
A
#
# COMPACT_ATOMS: atom_id res chain seq x y z
N MET A 1 -44.63 5.12 -35.48
CA MET A 1 -44.30 3.94 -34.66
C MET A 1 -42.87 3.49 -34.79
N ARG A 2 -42.27 3.46 -35.99
CA ARG A 2 -40.87 3.05 -36.16
C ARG A 2 -39.84 3.98 -35.47
N SER A 3 -40.06 5.29 -35.48
CA SER A 3 -39.17 6.25 -34.86
C SER A 3 -39.19 6.15 -33.34
N ALA A 4 -40.33 5.89 -32.70
CA ALA A 4 -40.44 5.70 -31.27
C ALA A 4 -39.69 4.43 -30.80
N ARG A 5 -39.80 3.32 -31.55
CA ARG A 5 -39.06 2.08 -31.23
C ARG A 5 -37.54 2.26 -31.38
N THR A 6 -37.11 2.99 -32.39
CA THR A 6 -35.69 3.29 -32.60
C THR A 6 -35.13 4.17 -31.47
N SER A 7 -35.89 5.18 -30.98
CA SER A 7 -35.53 6.00 -29.83
C SER A 7 -35.45 5.18 -28.53
N GLU A 8 -36.40 4.28 -28.31
CA GLU A 8 -36.39 3.37 -27.15
C GLU A 8 -35.19 2.44 -27.17
N ARG A 9 -34.84 1.87 -28.33
CA ARG A 9 -33.63 1.03 -28.47
C ARG A 9 -32.37 1.81 -28.24
N GLY A 10 -32.28 3.05 -28.74
CA GLY A 10 -31.15 3.94 -28.49
C GLY A 10 -31.00 4.28 -27.01
N ALA A 11 -32.12 4.60 -26.33
CA ALA A 11 -32.12 4.87 -24.90
C ALA A 11 -31.68 3.66 -24.07
N VAL A 12 -32.16 2.46 -24.38
CA VAL A 12 -31.75 1.21 -23.71
C VAL A 12 -30.27 0.92 -23.94
N THR A 13 -29.76 1.14 -25.15
CA THR A 13 -28.34 0.96 -25.48
C THR A 13 -27.47 1.93 -24.69
N VAL A 14 -27.85 3.20 -24.58
CA VAL A 14 -27.15 4.20 -23.79
C VAL A 14 -27.18 3.84 -22.30
N GLU A 15 -28.32 3.44 -21.77
CA GLU A 15 -28.48 2.99 -20.40
C GLU A 15 -27.59 1.78 -20.11
N ALA A 16 -27.59 0.79 -21.00
CA ALA A 16 -26.71 -0.38 -20.86
C ALA A 16 -25.23 0.00 -20.90
N ALA A 17 -24.84 0.94 -21.77
CA ALA A 17 -23.48 1.41 -21.85
C ALA A 17 -23.06 2.15 -20.58
N ILE A 18 -23.92 2.98 -20.01
CA ILE A 18 -23.65 3.67 -18.73
C ILE A 18 -23.55 2.68 -17.59
N ALA A 19 -24.46 1.70 -17.53
CA ALA A 19 -24.44 0.66 -16.51
C ALA A 19 -23.13 -0.16 -16.58
N LEU A 20 -22.73 -0.55 -17.79
CA LEU A 20 -21.48 -1.28 -17.99
C LEU A 20 -20.27 -0.46 -17.61
N ALA A 21 -20.23 0.81 -18.00
CA ALA A 21 -19.16 1.73 -17.61
C ALA A 21 -19.07 1.88 -16.08
N ALA A 22 -20.22 2.00 -15.41
CA ALA A 22 -20.28 2.08 -13.96
C ALA A 22 -19.72 0.82 -13.29
N VAL A 23 -20.08 -0.36 -13.82
CA VAL A 23 -19.53 -1.64 -13.32
C VAL A 23 -18.01 -1.69 -13.49
N VAL A 24 -17.51 -1.30 -14.66
CA VAL A 24 -16.05 -1.26 -14.92
C VAL A 24 -15.35 -0.34 -13.94
N VAL A 25 -15.88 0.86 -13.70
CA VAL A 25 -15.32 1.80 -12.74
C VAL A 25 -15.27 1.21 -11.34
N VAL A 26 -16.36 0.58 -10.90
CA VAL A 26 -16.42 -0.06 -9.57
C VAL A 26 -15.38 -1.18 -9.46
N VAL A 27 -15.25 -2.01 -10.49
CA VAL A 27 -14.25 -3.10 -10.50
C VAL A 27 -12.84 -2.54 -10.41
N VAL A 28 -12.52 -1.50 -11.19
CA VAL A 28 -11.20 -0.84 -11.15
C VAL A 28 -10.92 -0.29 -9.75
N LEU A 29 -11.89 0.38 -9.13
CA LEU A 29 -11.74 0.92 -7.77
C LEU A 29 -11.53 -0.20 -6.74
N CYS A 30 -12.24 -1.34 -6.88
CA CYS A 30 -12.05 -2.49 -6.00
C CYS A 30 -10.65 -3.08 -6.13
N VAL A 31 -10.15 -3.23 -7.36
CA VAL A 31 -8.80 -3.74 -7.61
C VAL A 31 -7.76 -2.80 -7.01
N GLU A 32 -7.92 -1.49 -7.22
CA GLU A 32 -7.00 -0.49 -6.64
C GLU A 32 -7.01 -0.55 -5.11
N ALA A 33 -8.19 -0.68 -4.51
CA ALA A 33 -8.31 -0.79 -3.05
C ALA A 33 -7.59 -2.04 -2.52
N LEU A 34 -7.72 -3.19 -3.21
CA LEU A 34 -7.02 -4.42 -2.84
C LEU A 34 -5.51 -4.29 -2.99
N LEU A 35 -5.04 -3.65 -4.06
CA LEU A 35 -3.62 -3.39 -4.26
C LEU A 35 -3.06 -2.47 -3.16
N ALA A 36 -3.78 -1.39 -2.85
CA ALA A 36 -3.38 -0.47 -1.79
C ALA A 36 -3.33 -1.17 -0.42
N ALA A 37 -4.32 -2.01 -0.11
CA ALA A 37 -4.33 -2.80 1.12
C ALA A 37 -3.14 -3.76 1.19
N SER A 38 -2.86 -4.46 0.10
CA SER A 38 -1.70 -5.37 -0.02
C SER A 38 -0.38 -4.63 0.21
N MET A 39 -0.22 -3.47 -0.42
CA MET A 39 0.97 -2.63 -0.25
C MET A 39 1.10 -2.11 1.19
N GLN A 40 -0.01 -1.74 1.82
CA GLN A 40 -0.01 -1.31 3.21
C GLN A 40 0.48 -2.42 4.15
N ILE A 41 0.01 -3.65 3.94
CA ILE A 41 0.48 -4.81 4.70
C ILE A 41 1.99 -4.99 4.52
N ARG A 42 2.48 -4.90 3.30
CA ARG A 42 3.92 -4.99 3.01
C ARG A 42 4.73 -3.88 3.67
N CYS A 43 4.20 -2.66 3.73
CA CYS A 43 4.83 -1.55 4.46
C CYS A 43 4.92 -1.86 5.96
N ILE A 44 3.86 -2.40 6.55
CA ILE A 44 3.82 -2.78 7.96
C ILE A 44 4.85 -3.88 8.25
N ASP A 45 4.89 -4.91 7.42
CA ASP A 45 5.82 -6.02 7.59
C ASP A 45 7.28 -5.57 7.43
N ALA A 46 7.55 -4.70 6.46
CA ALA A 46 8.88 -4.11 6.27
C ALA A 46 9.31 -3.26 7.47
N ALA A 47 8.41 -2.44 8.02
CA ALA A 47 8.69 -1.62 9.19
C ALA A 47 8.99 -2.50 10.42
N ARG A 48 8.20 -3.55 10.63
CA ARG A 48 8.43 -4.51 11.73
C ARG A 48 9.76 -5.22 11.59
N GLU A 49 10.10 -5.67 10.39
CA GLU A 49 11.36 -6.38 10.14
C GLU A 49 12.56 -5.46 10.35
N ALA A 50 12.51 -4.22 9.85
CA ALA A 50 13.56 -3.23 10.07
C ALA A 50 13.75 -2.93 11.56
N ALA A 51 12.67 -2.69 12.30
CA ALA A 51 12.72 -2.40 13.72
C ALA A 51 13.27 -3.60 14.52
N ARG A 52 12.82 -4.80 14.18
CA ARG A 52 13.25 -6.04 14.87
C ARG A 52 14.74 -6.31 14.68
N LEU A 53 15.24 -6.23 13.46
CA LEU A 53 16.66 -6.48 13.18
C LEU A 53 17.55 -5.41 13.81
N THR A 54 17.16 -4.15 13.73
CA THR A 54 17.91 -3.07 14.39
C THR A 54 17.93 -3.22 15.91
N ALA A 55 16.82 -3.61 16.52
CA ALA A 55 16.74 -3.86 17.97
C ALA A 55 17.62 -5.01 18.43
N ARG A 56 17.92 -5.96 17.55
CA ARG A 56 18.85 -7.08 17.82
C ARG A 56 20.31 -6.76 17.52
N GLY A 57 20.62 -5.54 17.12
CA GLY A 57 21.98 -5.17 16.76
C GLY A 57 22.40 -5.54 15.33
N ALA A 58 21.48 -6.09 14.52
CA ALA A 58 21.75 -6.46 13.12
C ALA A 58 21.42 -5.30 12.17
N GLU A 59 21.95 -4.12 12.44
CA GLU A 59 21.63 -2.89 11.69
C GLU A 59 21.99 -2.99 10.20
N ALA A 60 23.13 -3.63 9.90
CA ALA A 60 23.59 -3.79 8.52
C ALA A 60 22.63 -4.63 7.68
N GLU A 61 21.89 -5.54 8.29
CA GLU A 61 20.93 -6.42 7.63
C GLU A 61 19.52 -5.85 7.59
N ALA A 62 19.22 -4.90 8.48
CA ALA A 62 17.86 -4.38 8.68
C ALA A 62 17.29 -3.75 7.41
N LEU A 63 18.02 -2.82 6.78
CA LEU A 63 17.56 -2.13 5.59
C LEU A 63 17.41 -3.06 4.38
N PRO A 64 18.40 -3.91 4.03
CA PRO A 64 18.23 -4.86 2.92
C PRO A 64 17.07 -5.84 3.14
N ALA A 65 16.88 -6.35 4.36
CA ALA A 65 15.79 -7.26 4.68
C ALA A 65 14.42 -6.58 4.54
N ALA A 66 14.29 -5.36 5.05
CA ALA A 66 13.06 -4.57 4.93
C ALA A 66 12.75 -4.24 3.48
N GLN A 67 13.74 -3.89 2.66
CA GLN A 67 13.56 -3.59 1.25
C GLN A 67 13.04 -4.78 0.44
N ARG A 68 13.40 -6.01 0.82
CA ARG A 68 12.88 -7.23 0.17
C ARG A 68 11.39 -7.43 0.41
N VAL A 69 10.89 -6.98 1.55
CA VAL A 69 9.48 -7.13 1.94
C VAL A 69 8.66 -5.92 1.48
N ALA A 70 9.23 -4.73 1.51
CA ALA A 70 8.56 -3.49 1.16
C ALA A 70 8.08 -3.45 -0.31
N PRO A 71 7.05 -2.63 -0.61
CA PRO A 71 6.68 -2.38 -1.99
C PRO A 71 7.83 -1.76 -2.79
N PRO A 72 7.88 -1.97 -4.12
CA PRO A 72 8.89 -1.33 -4.97
C PRO A 72 8.88 0.19 -4.82
N GLY A 73 10.05 0.79 -4.69
CA GLY A 73 10.21 2.23 -4.54
C GLY A 73 9.84 2.78 -3.16
N ALA A 74 9.62 1.92 -2.17
CA ALA A 74 9.34 2.36 -0.81
C ALA A 74 10.56 3.03 -0.16
N ASP A 75 10.28 4.07 0.63
CA ASP A 75 11.27 4.78 1.43
C ASP A 75 11.23 4.24 2.86
N ILE A 76 12.37 3.80 3.35
CA ILE A 76 12.50 3.17 4.68
C ILE A 76 13.47 4.00 5.52
N GLU A 77 13.00 4.46 6.67
CA GLU A 77 13.77 5.22 7.63
C GLU A 77 13.76 4.49 8.98
N VAL A 78 14.92 4.33 9.58
CA VAL A 78 15.07 3.73 10.91
C VAL A 78 15.77 4.73 11.82
N ARG A 79 15.16 5.00 12.98
CA ARG A 79 15.69 5.92 13.99
C ARG A 79 15.79 5.24 15.34
N ALA A 80 16.83 5.56 16.07
CA ALA A 80 16.95 5.15 17.47
C ALA A 80 16.52 6.32 18.37
N GLU A 81 15.58 6.07 19.26
CA GLU A 81 15.07 7.03 20.24
C GLU A 81 15.26 6.44 21.65
N GLY A 82 16.47 6.64 22.23
CA GLY A 82 16.83 5.97 23.48
C GLY A 82 16.89 4.45 23.29
N ASP A 83 16.09 3.71 24.06
CA ASP A 83 15.99 2.24 23.97
C ASP A 83 15.00 1.77 22.92
N ARG A 84 14.33 2.70 22.24
CA ARG A 84 13.35 2.38 21.21
C ARG A 84 13.95 2.53 19.83
N ILE A 85 13.59 1.62 18.97
CA ILE A 85 13.88 1.69 17.53
C ILE A 85 12.56 1.95 16.82
N VAL A 86 12.51 3.01 16.04
CA VAL A 86 11.34 3.39 15.24
C VAL A 86 11.68 3.23 13.78
N ALA A 87 10.94 2.38 13.09
CA ALA A 87 11.06 2.19 11.65
C ALA A 87 9.81 2.74 10.96
N VAL A 88 10.01 3.55 9.94
CA VAL A 88 8.94 4.17 9.15
C VAL A 88 9.13 3.76 7.70
N VAL A 89 8.08 3.24 7.09
CA VAL A 89 8.06 2.87 5.68
C VAL A 89 6.99 3.70 4.97
N ARG A 90 7.37 4.33 3.87
CA ARG A 90 6.47 5.13 3.04
C ARG A 90 6.48 4.58 1.63
N ALA A 91 5.29 4.51 1.03
CA ALA A 91 5.12 4.09 -0.36
C ALA A 91 3.97 4.86 -1.00
N ARG A 92 3.86 4.78 -2.33
CA ARG A 92 2.76 5.36 -3.08
C ARG A 92 1.95 4.26 -3.74
N ALA A 93 0.63 4.44 -3.79
CA ALA A 93 -0.25 3.52 -4.51
C ALA A 93 0.02 3.60 -6.03
N PRO A 94 0.02 2.46 -6.75
CA PRO A 94 0.46 2.44 -8.15
C PRO A 94 -0.42 3.24 -9.11
N LEU A 95 -1.75 3.17 -8.95
CA LEU A 95 -2.69 3.88 -9.83
C LEU A 95 -3.18 5.21 -9.25
N LEU A 96 -2.97 5.42 -7.96
CA LEU A 96 -3.32 6.66 -7.26
C LEU A 96 -2.07 7.24 -6.59
N PRO A 97 -1.18 7.90 -7.36
CA PRO A 97 0.09 8.40 -6.83
C PRO A 97 -0.07 9.48 -5.76
N MET A 98 -1.26 10.07 -5.65
CA MET A 98 -1.61 11.00 -4.57
C MET A 98 -1.88 10.30 -3.24
N LEU A 99 -2.21 9.00 -3.28
CA LEU A 99 -2.42 8.20 -2.08
C LEU A 99 -1.07 7.73 -1.54
N ARG A 100 -0.70 8.22 -0.37
CA ARG A 100 0.52 7.86 0.31
C ARG A 100 0.23 6.81 1.37
N LEU A 101 0.98 5.72 1.31
CA LEU A 101 0.94 4.66 2.29
C LEU A 101 2.07 4.87 3.30
N ARG A 102 1.77 4.68 4.56
CA ARG A 102 2.76 4.82 5.63
C ARG A 102 2.53 3.74 6.68
N ALA A 103 3.61 3.15 7.12
CA ALA A 103 3.60 2.24 8.26
C ALA A 103 4.73 2.60 9.21
N GLU A 104 4.48 2.45 10.49
CA GLU A 104 5.46 2.68 11.54
C GLU A 104 5.47 1.48 12.47
N ALA A 105 6.64 1.02 12.85
CA ALA A 105 6.81 -0.03 13.83
C ALA A 105 7.84 0.43 14.87
N VAL A 106 7.60 0.05 16.11
CA VAL A 106 8.48 0.35 17.24
C VAL A 106 8.93 -0.96 17.86
N ALA A 107 10.23 -1.10 18.07
CA ALA A 107 10.82 -2.19 18.80
C ALA A 107 11.66 -1.64 19.95
N VAL A 108 11.76 -2.39 21.03
CA VAL A 108 12.65 -2.06 22.14
C VAL A 108 13.95 -2.81 21.93
N ARG A 109 15.06 -2.12 22.13
CA ARG A 109 16.40 -2.72 22.02
C ARG A 109 16.55 -3.84 23.04
N GLU A 110 17.06 -4.97 22.58
CA GLU A 110 17.28 -6.11 23.46
C GLU A 110 18.37 -5.82 24.49
N PRO A 111 18.22 -6.26 25.76
CA PRO A 111 19.25 -6.09 26.78
C PRO A 111 20.56 -6.75 26.35
N GLY A 112 21.67 -6.03 26.51
CA GLY A 112 23.00 -6.55 26.15
C GLY A 112 23.45 -6.26 24.73
N GLU A 113 22.60 -5.68 23.90
CA GLU A 113 22.99 -5.25 22.54
C GLU A 113 23.76 -3.94 22.60
N PRO A 114 24.81 -3.77 21.77
CA PRO A 114 25.56 -2.52 21.71
C PRO A 114 24.69 -1.35 21.25
N ARG A 115 24.89 -0.21 21.87
CA ARG A 115 24.22 1.05 21.51
C ARG A 115 24.89 1.74 20.34
#